data_121cc7ce02a7a5d98c8ed44653d6c09f
#
_entry.id   121cc7ce02a7a5d98c8ed44653d6c09f
#
_cell.length_a   1.000
_cell.length_b   1.000
_cell.length_c   1.000
_cell.angle_alpha   90.00
_cell.angle_beta   90.00
_cell.angle_gamma   90.00
#
_symmetry.space_group_name_H-M   'P 1'
#
loop_
_entity.id
_entity.type
_entity.pdbx_description
1 polymer ?
#
loop_
_entity_poly.entity_id
_entity_poly.type
_entity_poly.pdbx_seq_one_letter_code
_entity_poly.pdbx_strand_id
1 'polypeptide(L)'
;EMSSRGLGDVYKRQVEASKLLVGSAANKFDSGERCDMEAGMAKYFASEACLFCSQEAMRIFGGYSYSTEYEIERFYRDAMLMCIGEGTNELQQLIIAKQLLERNKG
;
A
#
# COMPACT_ATOMS: atom_id res chain seq x y z
N GLU A 1 23.32 11.29 -6.18
CA GLU A 1 23.10 11.61 -4.78
C GLU A 1 21.82 12.37 -4.52
N MET A 2 21.55 13.40 -5.28
CA MET A 2 20.27 14.12 -5.20
C MET A 2 19.10 13.19 -5.50
N SER A 3 19.25 12.29 -6.47
CA SER A 3 18.21 11.33 -6.79
C SER A 3 17.97 10.32 -5.66
N SER A 4 19.04 9.89 -4.93
CA SER A 4 18.83 9.00 -3.79
C SER A 4 18.13 9.71 -2.63
N ARG A 5 18.39 11.00 -2.42
CA ARG A 5 17.64 11.78 -1.42
C ARG A 5 16.18 11.92 -1.82
N GLY A 6 15.92 12.22 -3.08
CA GLY A 6 14.56 12.33 -3.59
C GLY A 6 13.78 11.03 -3.46
N LEU A 7 14.43 9.91 -3.78
CA LEU A 7 13.81 8.59 -3.63
C LEU A 7 13.53 8.28 -2.16
N GLY A 8 14.46 8.58 -1.26
CA GLY A 8 14.25 8.37 0.16
C GLY A 8 13.05 9.16 0.69
N ASP A 9 12.88 10.40 0.26
CA ASP A 9 11.74 11.21 0.64
C ASP A 9 10.42 10.64 0.13
N VAL A 10 10.41 10.13 -1.11
CA VAL A 10 9.21 9.52 -1.68
C VAL A 10 8.80 8.29 -0.88
N TYR A 11 9.74 7.41 -0.57
CA TYR A 11 9.45 6.19 0.20
C TYR A 11 8.95 6.54 1.59
N LYS A 12 9.58 7.50 2.25
CA LYS A 12 9.19 7.93 3.58
C LYS A 12 7.77 8.47 3.59
N ARG A 13 7.43 9.32 2.64
CA ARG A 13 6.08 9.87 2.52
C ARG A 13 5.04 8.77 2.29
N GLN A 14 5.35 7.80 1.44
CA GLN A 14 4.45 6.69 1.18
C GLN A 14 4.21 5.83 2.42
N VAL A 15 5.26 5.55 3.18
CA VAL A 15 5.13 4.78 4.43
C VAL A 15 4.32 5.56 5.45
N GLU A 16 4.59 6.85 5.63
CA GLU A 16 3.84 7.67 6.59
C GLU A 16 2.38 7.82 6.18
N ALA A 17 2.10 8.02 4.89
CA ALA A 17 0.72 8.09 4.41
C ALA A 17 -0.02 6.78 4.63
N SER A 18 0.66 5.65 4.41
CA SER A 18 0.09 4.32 4.68
C SER A 18 -0.29 4.16 6.14
N LYS A 19 0.59 4.59 7.06
CA LYS A 19 0.33 4.53 8.50
C LYS A 19 -0.88 5.37 8.88
N LEU A 20 -0.99 6.56 8.32
CA LEU A 20 -2.10 7.46 8.60
C LEU A 20 -3.43 6.88 8.11
N LEU A 21 -3.44 6.28 6.93
CA LEU A 21 -4.65 5.66 6.39
C LEU A 21 -5.09 4.46 7.21
N VAL A 22 -4.15 3.61 7.60
CA VAL A 22 -4.44 2.45 8.45
C VAL A 22 -4.95 2.92 9.80
N GLY A 23 -4.32 3.92 10.41
CA GLY A 23 -4.74 4.48 11.69
C GLY A 23 -6.15 5.06 11.62
N SER A 24 -6.47 5.78 10.56
CA SER A 24 -7.81 6.34 10.36
C SER A 24 -8.87 5.24 10.25
N ALA A 25 -8.61 4.20 9.48
CA ALA A 25 -9.53 3.08 9.34
C ALA A 25 -9.73 2.36 10.68
N ALA A 26 -8.63 2.12 11.41
CA ALA A 26 -8.68 1.46 12.71
C ALA A 26 -9.50 2.28 13.72
N ASN A 27 -9.29 3.59 13.76
CA ASN A 27 -10.05 4.47 14.65
C ASN A 27 -11.54 4.44 14.35
N LYS A 28 -11.91 4.45 13.09
CA LYS A 28 -13.34 4.35 12.72
C LYS A 28 -13.93 3.01 13.11
N PHE A 29 -13.18 1.93 12.91
CA PHE A 29 -13.63 0.60 13.32
C PHE A 29 -13.86 0.54 14.82
N ASP A 30 -12.91 1.06 15.58
CA ASP A 30 -13.00 1.03 17.05
C ASP A 30 -14.16 1.88 17.60
N SER A 31 -14.51 2.95 16.89
CA SER A 31 -15.63 3.81 17.31
C SER A 31 -16.99 3.28 16.82
N GLY A 32 -17.02 2.16 16.15
CA GLY A 32 -18.25 1.55 15.65
C GLY A 32 -18.80 2.20 14.39
N GLU A 33 -18.07 3.11 13.77
CA GLU A 33 -18.47 3.74 12.51
C GLU A 33 -18.23 2.80 11.34
N ARG A 34 -18.97 3.04 10.26
CA ARG A 34 -18.75 2.33 9.01
C ARG A 34 -17.40 2.73 8.42
N CYS A 35 -16.54 1.76 8.13
CA CYS A 35 -15.17 2.03 7.69
C CYS A 35 -14.76 1.29 6.41
N ASP A 36 -15.74 0.80 5.63
CA ASP A 36 -15.47 0.04 4.40
C ASP A 36 -14.56 0.80 3.44
N MET A 37 -14.88 2.07 3.20
CA MET A 37 -14.13 2.91 2.29
C MET A 37 -12.72 3.17 2.82
N GLU A 38 -12.61 3.50 4.09
CA GLU A 38 -11.33 3.79 4.74
C GLU A 38 -10.43 2.57 4.78
N ALA A 39 -11.01 1.41 5.10
CA ALA A 39 -10.25 0.16 5.09
C ALA A 39 -9.76 -0.18 3.68
N GLY A 40 -10.63 0.00 2.68
CA GLY A 40 -10.26 -0.21 1.29
C GLY A 40 -9.16 0.72 0.82
N MET A 41 -9.25 1.99 1.18
CA MET A 41 -8.21 2.97 0.86
C MET A 41 -6.88 2.62 1.50
N ALA A 42 -6.90 2.22 2.77
CA ALA A 42 -5.69 1.83 3.49
C ALA A 42 -5.03 0.62 2.86
N LYS A 43 -5.82 -0.40 2.56
CA LYS A 43 -5.33 -1.63 1.92
C LYS A 43 -4.76 -1.33 0.54
N TYR A 44 -5.49 -0.58 -0.26
CA TYR A 44 -5.06 -0.23 -1.61
C TYR A 44 -3.76 0.55 -1.59
N PHE A 45 -3.73 1.65 -0.85
CA PHE A 45 -2.58 2.53 -0.83
C PHE A 45 -1.35 1.83 -0.24
N ALA A 46 -1.50 1.17 0.91
CA ALA A 46 -0.38 0.56 1.60
C ALA A 46 0.22 -0.60 0.79
N SER A 47 -0.61 -1.43 0.16
CA SER A 47 -0.10 -2.54 -0.63
C SER A 47 0.59 -2.06 -1.91
N GLU A 48 0.05 -1.05 -2.58
CA GLU A 48 0.69 -0.47 -3.76
C GLU A 48 2.00 0.24 -3.40
N ALA A 49 2.03 0.95 -2.27
CA ALA A 49 3.25 1.58 -1.79
C ALA A 49 4.32 0.53 -1.46
N CYS A 50 3.92 -0.58 -0.83
CA CYS A 50 4.82 -1.68 -0.51
C CYS A 50 5.41 -2.28 -1.80
N LEU A 51 4.57 -2.51 -2.80
CA LEU A 51 5.01 -3.04 -4.09
C LEU A 51 5.99 -2.08 -4.77
N PHE A 52 5.68 -0.80 -4.79
CA PHE A 52 6.55 0.22 -5.39
C PHE A 52 7.91 0.24 -4.70
N CYS A 53 7.92 0.31 -3.37
CA CYS A 53 9.17 0.35 -2.61
C CYS A 53 10.00 -0.91 -2.80
N SER A 54 9.35 -2.08 -2.87
CA SER A 54 10.03 -3.36 -3.08
C SER A 54 10.65 -3.43 -4.48
N GLN A 55 9.95 -2.96 -5.50
CA GLN A 55 10.48 -2.93 -6.87
C GLN A 55 11.71 -2.02 -6.97
N GLU A 56 11.64 -0.85 -6.35
CA GLU A 56 12.76 0.07 -6.38
C GLU A 56 13.97 -0.48 -5.59
N ALA A 57 13.71 -1.16 -4.48
CA ALA A 57 14.76 -1.81 -3.72
C ALA A 57 15.43 -2.93 -4.54
N MET A 58 14.65 -3.68 -5.31
CA MET A 58 15.22 -4.71 -6.19
C MET A 58 16.14 -4.09 -7.25
N ARG A 59 15.78 -2.92 -7.77
CA ARG A 59 16.63 -2.21 -8.73
C ARG A 59 17.94 -1.76 -8.10
N ILE A 60 17.89 -1.31 -6.85
CA ILE A 60 19.08 -0.91 -6.11
C ILE A 60 20.01 -2.11 -5.88
N PHE A 61 19.44 -3.26 -5.54
CA PHE A 61 20.22 -4.50 -5.35
C PHE A 61 20.76 -5.05 -6.67
N GLY A 62 20.13 -4.70 -7.79
CA GLY A 62 20.56 -5.14 -9.10
C GLY A 62 20.46 -6.65 -9.25
N GLY A 63 21.48 -7.28 -9.80
CA GLY A 63 21.47 -8.74 -10.03
C GLY A 63 21.32 -9.58 -8.78
N TYR A 64 21.71 -9.06 -7.63
CA TYR A 64 21.57 -9.77 -6.35
C TYR A 64 20.10 -9.96 -5.98
N SER A 65 19.20 -9.13 -6.49
CA SER A 65 17.78 -9.26 -6.19
C SER A 65 17.18 -10.55 -6.77
N TYR A 66 17.84 -11.18 -7.71
CA TYR A 66 17.38 -12.45 -8.30
C TYR A 66 17.82 -13.66 -7.48
N SER A 67 18.59 -13.45 -6.42
CA SER A 67 19.10 -14.52 -5.55
C SER A 67 18.24 -14.66 -4.30
N THR A 68 18.03 -15.90 -3.88
CA THR A 68 17.31 -16.17 -2.62
C THR A 68 18.20 -15.97 -1.38
N GLU A 69 19.48 -15.67 -1.58
CA GLU A 69 20.38 -15.35 -0.46
C GLU A 69 20.05 -14.05 0.22
N TYR A 70 19.35 -13.15 -0.48
CA TYR A 70 18.92 -11.85 0.05
C TYR A 70 17.40 -11.84 0.18
N GLU A 71 16.90 -11.20 1.21
CA GLU A 71 15.46 -11.20 1.50
C GLU A 71 14.64 -10.33 0.55
N ILE A 72 15.27 -9.48 -0.25
CA ILE A 72 14.55 -8.51 -1.07
C ILE A 72 13.58 -9.16 -2.06
N GLU A 73 13.94 -10.32 -2.65
CA GLU A 73 13.04 -11.00 -3.57
C GLU A 73 11.78 -11.50 -2.86
N ARG A 74 11.92 -11.91 -1.59
CA ARG A 74 10.78 -12.35 -0.80
C ARG A 74 9.86 -11.17 -0.50
N PHE A 75 10.42 -10.03 -0.14
CA PHE A 75 9.61 -8.83 0.10
C PHE A 75 8.81 -8.43 -1.13
N TYR A 76 9.41 -8.54 -2.31
CA TYR A 76 8.70 -8.25 -3.56
C TYR A 76 7.57 -9.24 -3.80
N ARG A 77 7.82 -10.54 -3.64
CA ARG A 77 6.81 -11.58 -3.81
C ARG A 77 5.64 -11.37 -2.83
N ASP A 78 5.96 -11.08 -1.59
CA ASP A 78 4.94 -10.86 -0.57
C ASP A 78 4.15 -9.57 -0.84
N ALA A 79 4.80 -8.54 -1.35
CA ALA A 79 4.11 -7.31 -1.71
C ALA A 79 3.10 -7.54 -2.84
N MET A 80 3.46 -8.36 -3.84
CA MET A 80 2.53 -8.73 -4.90
C MET A 80 1.31 -9.46 -4.33
N LEU A 81 1.54 -10.37 -3.39
CA LEU A 81 0.45 -11.10 -2.74
C LEU A 81 -0.49 -10.14 -2.01
N MET A 82 0.05 -9.11 -1.36
CA MET A 82 -0.76 -8.14 -0.63
C MET A 82 -1.69 -7.35 -1.56
N CYS A 83 -1.30 -7.16 -2.80
CA CYS A 83 -2.15 -6.48 -3.80
C CYS A 83 -3.31 -7.36 -4.26
N ILE A 84 -3.23 -8.66 -4.07
CA ILE A 84 -4.22 -9.64 -4.52
C ILE A 84 -5.05 -10.18 -3.36
N GLY A 85 -4.41 -10.44 -2.22
CA GLY A 85 -5.05 -11.04 -1.05
C GLY A 85 -6.08 -10.14 -0.39
N GLU A 86 -7.06 -10.74 0.28
CA GLU A 86 -8.13 -10.03 1.00
C GLU A 86 -8.92 -9.08 0.11
N GLY A 87 -9.18 -9.52 -1.12
CA GLY A 87 -9.79 -8.68 -2.15
C GLY A 87 -8.73 -7.95 -2.95
N THR A 88 -8.74 -8.12 -4.26
CA THR A 88 -7.76 -7.48 -5.14
C THR A 88 -7.85 -5.96 -5.03
N ASN A 89 -6.77 -5.28 -5.39
CA ASN A 89 -6.77 -3.82 -5.39
C ASN A 89 -7.80 -3.26 -6.38
N GLU A 90 -8.05 -3.96 -7.48
CA GLU A 90 -9.13 -3.61 -8.41
C GLU A 90 -10.49 -3.68 -7.74
N LEU A 91 -10.73 -4.72 -6.94
CA LEU A 91 -11.98 -4.85 -6.18
C LEU A 91 -12.09 -3.74 -5.12
N GLN A 92 -10.99 -3.40 -4.46
CA GLN A 92 -10.98 -2.30 -3.48
C GLN A 92 -11.35 -0.97 -4.14
N GLN A 93 -10.87 -0.72 -5.36
CA GLN A 93 -11.24 0.48 -6.12
C GLN A 93 -12.75 0.54 -6.34
N LEU A 94 -13.37 -0.59 -6.68
CA LEU A 94 -14.82 -0.65 -6.88
C LEU A 94 -15.59 -0.37 -5.58
N ILE A 95 -15.12 -0.92 -4.47
CA ILE A 95 -15.74 -0.70 -3.15
C ILE A 95 -15.63 0.78 -2.77
N ILE A 96 -14.46 1.38 -2.96
CA ILE A 96 -14.24 2.79 -2.66
C ILE A 96 -15.17 3.67 -3.49
N ALA A 97 -15.24 3.40 -4.79
CA ALA A 97 -16.09 4.18 -5.70
C ALA A 97 -17.56 4.07 -5.30
N LYS A 98 -18.02 2.87 -4.98
CA LYS A 98 -19.41 2.64 -4.56
C LYS A 98 -19.72 3.43 -3.29
N GLN A 99 -18.82 3.39 -2.30
CA GLN A 99 -19.02 4.10 -1.04
C GLN A 99 -19.02 5.61 -1.23
N LEU A 100 -18.13 6.13 -2.09
CA LEU A 100 -18.11 7.56 -2.40
C LEU A 100 -19.43 8.01 -3.00
N LEU A 101 -19.97 7.25 -3.94
CA LEU A 101 -21.25 7.57 -4.57
C LEU A 101 -22.39 7.53 -3.55
N GLU A 102 -22.43 6.53 -2.69
CA GLU A 102 -23.46 6.41 -1.66
C GLU A 102 -23.41 7.55 -0.65
N ARG A 103 -22.19 7.92 -0.19
CA ARG A 103 -22.00 8.97 0.81
C ARG A 103 -22.32 10.36 0.27
N ASN A 104 -22.24 10.55 -1.04
CA ASN A 104 -22.52 11.85 -1.66
C ASN A 104 -23.93 11.93 -2.26
N LYS A 105 -24.75 10.97 -1.99
CA LYS A 105 -26.14 10.94 -2.49
C LYS A 105 -27.07 11.89 -1.73
N GLY A 106 -26.57 12.44 -0.72
CA GLY A 106 -27.29 13.36 0.03
C GLY A 106 -28.05 13.72 0.71
#